data_365487e91aa51bbd86b57ecaac2a5066
#
_entry.id   365487e91aa51bbd86b57ecaac2a5066
#
_cell.length_a   1.000
_cell.length_b   1.000
_cell.length_c   1.000
_cell.angle_alpha   90.00
_cell.angle_beta   90.00
_cell.angle_gamma   90.00
#
_symmetry.space_group_name_H-M   'P 1'
#
loop_
_entity.id
_entity.type
_entity.pdbx_description
1 polymer ?
#
loop_
_entity_poly.entity_id
_entity_poly.type
_entity_poly.pdbx_seq_one_letter_code
_entity_poly.pdbx_strand_id
1 'polypeptide(L)'
;MANIRRTLRDAYREWFVSDPFIKKAPNCSYAFIHINKTGGTSVAKALGIPFIQHFTAREIISNVGEKRWESAFKFAFVRNPFSKVVSHYNYRIKTNKTSLRTNNLSFKEWVKRTYDYDKDYFYYDTPKMFMPQVEWLKDNNNQLYIDFIGRFERMHIDFNIVCSMLG
;
A
#
# COMPACT_ATOMS: atom_id res chain seq x y z
N MET A 1 -24.78 13.74 -17.30
CA MET A 1 -24.61 12.27 -17.40
C MET A 1 -23.50 11.84 -18.39
N ALA A 2 -23.27 12.54 -19.49
CA ALA A 2 -22.21 12.19 -20.46
C ALA A 2 -20.77 12.27 -19.91
N ASN A 3 -20.46 13.24 -19.05
CA ASN A 3 -19.11 13.44 -18.49
C ASN A 3 -18.65 12.32 -17.54
N ILE A 4 -19.56 11.78 -16.72
CA ILE A 4 -19.21 10.70 -15.78
C ILE A 4 -18.89 9.39 -16.53
N ARG A 5 -19.65 9.08 -17.58
CA ARG A 5 -19.42 7.88 -18.40
C ARG A 5 -18.11 7.95 -19.19
N ARG A 6 -17.71 9.15 -19.63
CA ARG A 6 -16.43 9.37 -20.32
C ARG A 6 -15.27 9.16 -19.35
N THR A 7 -15.33 9.75 -18.16
CA THR A 7 -14.30 9.62 -17.10
C THR A 7 -14.12 8.16 -16.65
N LEU A 8 -15.20 7.40 -16.47
CA LEU A 8 -15.12 5.98 -16.11
C LEU A 8 -14.55 5.12 -17.25
N ARG A 9 -14.90 5.42 -18.49
CA ARG A 9 -14.38 4.70 -19.66
C ARG A 9 -12.90 5.01 -19.89
N ASP A 10 -12.48 6.24 -19.69
CA ASP A 10 -11.09 6.66 -19.82
C ASP A 10 -10.23 6.07 -18.67
N ALA A 11 -10.73 6.08 -17.44
CA ALA A 11 -10.10 5.40 -16.31
C ALA A 11 -10.01 3.87 -16.51
N TYR A 12 -11.06 3.26 -17.07
CA TYR A 12 -11.08 1.83 -17.40
C TYR A 12 -10.07 1.50 -18.51
N ARG A 13 -9.96 2.37 -19.52
CA ARG A 13 -9.03 2.22 -20.64
C ARG A 13 -7.57 2.42 -20.18
N GLU A 14 -7.30 3.39 -19.33
CA GLU A 14 -6.00 3.58 -18.68
C GLU A 14 -5.62 2.39 -17.78
N TRP A 15 -6.58 1.79 -17.10
CA TRP A 15 -6.35 0.61 -16.29
C TRP A 15 -5.94 -0.62 -17.12
N PHE A 16 -6.56 -0.83 -18.29
CA PHE A 16 -6.19 -1.93 -19.21
C PHE A 16 -4.92 -1.66 -20.03
N VAL A 17 -4.53 -0.39 -20.22
CA VAL A 17 -3.34 0.00 -20.97
C VAL A 17 -2.13 0.24 -20.08
N SER A 18 -2.31 0.65 -18.80
CA SER A 18 -1.20 0.83 -17.87
C SER A 18 -0.99 -0.43 -17.04
N ASP A 19 0.23 -0.94 -17.06
CA ASP A 19 0.64 -2.01 -16.16
C ASP A 19 0.31 -1.64 -14.70
N PRO A 20 -0.49 -2.43 -13.97
CA PRO A 20 -0.88 -2.08 -12.61
C PRO A 20 0.27 -2.15 -11.60
N PHE A 21 1.36 -2.82 -11.94
CA PHE A 21 2.47 -3.13 -11.04
C PHE A 21 3.71 -2.27 -11.30
N ILE A 22 4.12 -2.14 -12.57
CA ILE A 22 5.29 -1.35 -12.98
C ILE A 22 4.82 -0.14 -13.76
N LYS A 23 5.14 1.04 -13.25
CA LYS A 23 4.82 2.33 -13.87
C LYS A 23 6.03 2.89 -14.59
N LYS A 24 5.78 3.78 -15.56
CA LYS A 24 6.83 4.53 -16.26
C LYS A 24 6.91 5.95 -15.72
N ALA A 25 8.11 6.44 -15.57
CA ALA A 25 8.45 7.81 -15.25
C ALA A 25 9.55 8.29 -16.22
N PRO A 26 9.84 9.61 -16.31
CA PRO A 26 10.85 10.12 -17.26
C PRO A 26 12.21 9.42 -17.15
N ASN A 27 12.71 9.20 -15.95
CA ASN A 27 14.03 8.61 -15.74
C ASN A 27 14.07 7.09 -15.69
N CYS A 28 12.97 6.44 -15.24
CA CYS A 28 12.97 4.99 -15.03
C CYS A 28 11.57 4.40 -15.00
N SER A 29 11.48 3.09 -15.10
CA SER A 29 10.28 2.36 -14.65
C SER A 29 10.33 2.17 -13.15
N TYR A 30 9.18 2.15 -12.46
CA TYR A 30 9.14 2.01 -11.02
C TYR A 30 8.02 1.11 -10.52
N ALA A 31 8.23 0.51 -9.36
CA ALA A 31 7.24 -0.23 -8.59
C ALA A 31 7.02 0.45 -7.23
N PHE A 32 5.79 0.80 -6.92
CA PHE A 32 5.41 1.32 -5.62
C PHE A 32 4.73 0.23 -4.78
N ILE A 33 5.42 -0.24 -3.73
CA ILE A 33 4.85 -1.20 -2.79
C ILE A 33 4.01 -0.44 -1.77
N HIS A 34 2.69 -0.50 -1.95
CA HIS A 34 1.76 0.26 -1.13
C HIS A 34 1.39 -0.50 0.16
N ILE A 35 2.15 -0.30 1.21
CA ILE A 35 1.82 -0.81 2.55
C ILE A 35 0.61 -0.03 3.09
N ASN A 36 -0.33 -0.72 3.71
CA ASN A 36 -1.52 -0.08 4.27
C ASN A 36 -1.16 0.88 5.43
N LYS A 37 -1.85 2.02 5.50
CA LYS A 37 -1.75 3.02 6.58
C LYS A 37 -0.39 3.74 6.71
N THR A 38 0.40 3.76 5.65
CA THR A 38 1.70 4.46 5.57
C THR A 38 1.67 5.72 4.68
N GLY A 39 0.48 6.26 4.37
CA GLY A 39 0.34 7.44 3.52
C GLY A 39 0.32 7.16 2.02
N GLY A 40 0.34 5.88 1.62
CA GLY A 40 0.44 5.48 0.22
C GLY A 40 -0.67 6.00 -0.69
N THR A 41 -1.86 6.32 -0.17
CA THR A 41 -2.92 6.99 -0.93
C THR A 41 -2.50 8.36 -1.42
N SER A 42 -1.81 9.15 -0.58
CA SER A 42 -1.30 10.47 -0.95
C SER A 42 -0.17 10.35 -1.98
N VAL A 43 0.74 9.39 -1.80
CA VAL A 43 1.82 9.07 -2.74
C VAL A 43 1.24 8.67 -4.10
N ALA A 44 0.31 7.72 -4.13
CA ALA A 44 -0.33 7.27 -5.36
C ALA A 44 -1.05 8.40 -6.09
N LYS A 45 -1.77 9.27 -5.36
CA LYS A 45 -2.43 10.44 -5.94
C LYS A 45 -1.42 11.42 -6.55
N ALA A 46 -0.32 11.70 -5.85
CA ALA A 46 0.71 12.61 -6.34
C ALA A 46 1.43 12.08 -7.59
N LEU A 47 1.59 10.76 -7.70
CA LEU A 47 2.19 10.09 -8.86
C LEU A 47 1.17 9.76 -9.98
N GLY A 48 -0.08 10.20 -9.85
CA GLY A 48 -1.12 9.91 -10.86
C GLY A 48 -1.46 8.43 -11.00
N ILE A 49 -1.25 7.62 -9.95
CA ILE A 49 -1.60 6.20 -9.98
C ILE A 49 -3.11 6.05 -9.78
N PRO A 50 -3.87 5.61 -10.80
CA PRO A 50 -5.34 5.69 -10.80
C PRO A 50 -6.01 4.74 -9.79
N PHE A 51 -5.37 3.61 -9.51
CA PHE A 51 -5.90 2.60 -8.59
C PHE A 51 -4.90 2.26 -7.51
N ILE A 52 -5.35 2.39 -6.27
CA ILE A 52 -4.54 2.09 -5.10
C ILE A 52 -4.76 0.63 -4.74
N GLN A 53 -3.77 -0.19 -5.03
CA GLN A 53 -3.78 -1.60 -4.66
C GLN A 53 -2.70 -1.87 -3.62
N HIS A 54 -2.98 -2.81 -2.73
CA HIS A 54 -2.07 -3.24 -1.67
C HIS A 54 -1.38 -4.54 -2.08
N PHE A 55 -0.39 -4.46 -2.97
CA PHE A 55 0.44 -5.59 -3.37
C PHE A 55 1.74 -5.63 -2.57
N THR A 56 2.15 -6.84 -2.18
CA THR A 56 3.47 -7.13 -1.65
C THR A 56 4.48 -7.23 -2.78
N ALA A 57 5.78 -7.15 -2.47
CA ALA A 57 6.83 -7.40 -3.46
C ALA A 57 6.67 -8.77 -4.14
N ARG A 58 6.38 -9.83 -3.37
CA ARG A 58 6.11 -11.19 -3.91
C ARG A 58 4.96 -11.20 -4.91
N GLU A 59 3.85 -10.55 -4.59
CA GLU A 59 2.70 -10.47 -5.50
C GLU A 59 3.05 -9.70 -6.77
N ILE A 60 3.83 -8.62 -6.68
CA ILE A 60 4.29 -7.88 -7.86
C ILE A 60 5.21 -8.77 -8.70
N ILE A 61 6.24 -9.39 -8.11
CA ILE A 61 7.18 -10.30 -8.79
C ILE A 61 6.44 -11.42 -9.51
N SER A 62 5.47 -12.06 -8.82
CA SER A 62 4.69 -13.16 -9.40
C SER A 62 3.88 -12.75 -10.64
N ASN A 63 3.49 -11.46 -10.73
CA ASN A 63 2.72 -10.95 -11.86
C ASN A 63 3.60 -10.43 -13.01
N VAL A 64 4.75 -9.81 -12.71
CA VAL A 64 5.58 -9.16 -13.74
C VAL A 64 6.82 -9.96 -14.12
N GLY A 65 7.22 -10.92 -13.29
CA GLY A 65 8.45 -11.69 -13.42
C GLY A 65 9.68 -10.95 -12.87
N GLU A 66 10.71 -11.71 -12.48
CA GLU A 66 11.92 -11.20 -11.82
C GLU A 66 12.64 -10.16 -12.67
N LYS A 67 12.84 -10.42 -13.96
CA LYS A 67 13.56 -9.52 -14.88
C LYS A 67 12.97 -8.10 -14.91
N ARG A 68 11.65 -7.97 -14.93
CA ARG A 68 10.97 -6.66 -14.92
C ARG A 68 11.03 -6.02 -13.53
N TRP A 69 10.92 -6.81 -12.48
CA TRP A 69 11.07 -6.36 -11.10
C TRP A 69 12.47 -5.79 -10.87
N GLU A 70 13.51 -6.51 -11.24
CA GLU A 70 14.91 -6.09 -11.08
C GLU A 70 15.23 -4.78 -11.80
N SER A 71 14.70 -4.60 -13.02
CA SER A 71 14.93 -3.40 -13.83
C SER A 71 14.16 -2.16 -13.37
N ALA A 72 13.18 -2.29 -12.49
CA ALA A 72 12.38 -1.17 -11.99
C ALA A 72 13.01 -0.56 -10.73
N PHE A 73 12.84 0.76 -10.54
CA PHE A 73 13.10 1.42 -9.26
C PHE A 73 11.99 1.05 -8.26
N LYS A 74 12.33 0.37 -7.19
CA LYS A 74 11.39 -0.14 -6.19
C LYS A 74 11.40 0.72 -4.95
N PHE A 75 10.24 1.22 -4.55
CA PHE A 75 10.15 2.00 -3.32
C PHE A 75 8.87 1.72 -2.54
N ALA A 76 8.94 2.01 -1.25
CA ALA A 76 7.82 1.92 -0.32
C ALA A 76 7.90 3.05 0.72
N PHE A 77 6.78 3.30 1.39
CA PHE A 77 6.78 4.10 2.61
C PHE A 77 6.41 3.22 3.81
N VAL A 78 7.18 3.35 4.88
CA VAL A 78 6.91 2.72 6.17
C VAL A 78 6.47 3.77 7.19
N ARG A 79 5.88 3.33 8.28
CA ARG A 79 5.42 4.17 9.37
C ARG A 79 5.81 3.54 10.70
N ASN A 80 6.00 4.37 11.73
CA ASN A 80 6.15 3.86 13.09
C ASN A 80 5.07 2.80 13.36
N PRO A 81 5.42 1.58 13.80
CA PRO A 81 4.47 0.46 13.90
C PRO A 81 3.30 0.75 14.84
N PHE A 82 3.55 1.42 15.96
CA PHE A 82 2.49 1.79 16.90
C PHE A 82 1.51 2.79 16.28
N SER A 83 2.04 3.84 15.63
CA SER A 83 1.22 4.83 14.90
C SER A 83 0.46 4.20 13.74
N LYS A 84 1.01 3.17 13.08
CA LYS A 84 0.34 2.42 12.02
C LYS A 84 -0.88 1.68 12.58
N VAL A 85 -0.74 1.00 13.73
CA VAL A 85 -1.83 0.26 14.39
C VAL A 85 -2.96 1.22 14.81
N VAL A 86 -2.63 2.34 15.43
CA VAL A 86 -3.62 3.39 15.79
C VAL A 86 -4.34 3.91 14.54
N SER A 87 -3.60 4.21 13.47
CA SER A 87 -4.19 4.66 12.20
C SER A 87 -5.09 3.59 11.56
N HIS A 88 -4.76 2.30 11.72
CA HIS A 88 -5.56 1.21 11.21
C HIS A 88 -6.88 1.10 11.97
N TYR A 89 -6.85 1.15 13.30
CA TYR A 89 -8.04 1.17 14.14
C TYR A 89 -8.96 2.34 13.79
N ASN A 90 -8.44 3.57 13.75
CA ASN A 90 -9.23 4.77 13.41
C ASN A 90 -9.87 4.68 12.02
N TYR A 91 -9.17 4.12 11.05
CA TYR A 91 -9.72 3.86 9.73
C TYR A 91 -10.89 2.88 9.77
N ARG A 92 -10.77 1.80 10.54
CA ARG A 92 -11.83 0.78 10.68
C ARG A 92 -13.04 1.34 11.43
N ILE A 93 -12.85 2.18 12.43
CA ILE A 93 -13.93 2.94 13.08
C ILE A 93 -14.63 3.85 12.05
N LYS A 94 -13.87 4.66 11.31
CA LYS A 94 -14.41 5.59 10.31
C LYS A 94 -15.24 4.88 9.24
N THR A 95 -14.78 3.74 8.77
CA THR A 95 -15.44 2.95 7.72
C THR A 95 -16.43 1.92 8.27
N ASN A 96 -16.55 1.82 9.58
CA ASN A 96 -17.33 0.80 10.29
C ASN A 96 -16.99 -0.64 9.85
N LYS A 97 -15.74 -0.88 9.43
CA LYS A 97 -15.31 -2.19 8.97
C LYS A 97 -15.39 -3.20 10.11
N THR A 98 -15.96 -4.38 9.86
CA THR A 98 -16.24 -5.41 10.86
C THR A 98 -17.09 -4.88 12.04
N SER A 99 -18.02 -3.97 11.74
CA SER A 99 -18.92 -3.35 12.72
C SER A 99 -18.22 -2.74 13.94
N LEU A 100 -16.95 -2.31 13.76
CA LEU A 100 -16.10 -1.89 14.88
C LEU A 100 -16.69 -0.69 15.62
N ARG A 101 -17.24 0.29 14.88
CA ARG A 101 -17.93 1.45 15.45
C ARG A 101 -19.26 1.05 16.12
N THR A 102 -20.04 0.22 15.44
CA THR A 102 -21.37 -0.21 15.92
C THR A 102 -21.23 -1.06 17.20
N ASN A 103 -20.23 -1.93 17.26
CA ASN A 103 -19.95 -2.75 18.43
C ASN A 103 -19.22 -2.00 19.55
N ASN A 104 -18.91 -0.72 19.34
CA ASN A 104 -18.22 0.15 20.31
C ASN A 104 -16.97 -0.52 20.92
N LEU A 105 -16.20 -1.25 20.09
CA LEU A 105 -15.02 -1.97 20.56
C LEU A 105 -13.87 -1.01 20.84
N SER A 106 -13.34 -1.04 22.05
CA SER A 106 -12.21 -0.19 22.44
C SER A 106 -10.93 -0.54 21.67
N PHE A 107 -10.00 0.42 21.55
CA PHE A 107 -8.69 0.18 20.92
C PHE A 107 -7.94 -0.99 21.56
N LYS A 108 -7.93 -1.07 22.89
CA LYS A 108 -7.26 -2.14 23.64
C LYS A 108 -7.84 -3.52 23.32
N GLU A 109 -9.16 -3.63 23.29
CA GLU A 109 -9.84 -4.89 22.96
C GLU A 109 -9.64 -5.29 21.51
N TRP A 110 -9.72 -4.29 20.58
CA TRP A 110 -9.46 -4.56 19.18
C TRP A 110 -8.02 -5.05 18.93
N VAL A 111 -7.02 -4.44 19.60
CA VAL A 111 -5.62 -4.89 19.50
C VAL A 111 -5.48 -6.32 20.00
N LYS A 112 -6.09 -6.67 21.16
CA LYS A 112 -6.09 -8.05 21.66
C LYS A 112 -6.67 -9.02 20.64
N ARG A 113 -7.85 -8.72 20.08
CA ARG A 113 -8.54 -9.59 19.13
C ARG A 113 -7.84 -9.73 17.78
N THR A 114 -6.94 -8.84 17.43
CA THR A 114 -6.31 -8.82 16.09
C THR A 114 -4.82 -9.14 16.10
N TYR A 115 -4.10 -8.91 17.21
CA TYR A 115 -2.65 -9.09 17.29
C TYR A 115 -2.20 -10.10 18.35
N ASP A 116 -3.09 -10.55 19.25
CA ASP A 116 -2.78 -11.59 20.22
C ASP A 116 -2.71 -12.98 19.57
N TYR A 117 -2.30 -14.00 20.34
CA TYR A 117 -2.18 -15.38 19.87
C TYR A 117 -3.54 -15.92 19.38
N ASP A 118 -4.59 -15.75 20.20
CA ASP A 118 -5.96 -16.17 19.86
C ASP A 118 -6.71 -15.06 19.11
N LYS A 119 -6.45 -14.95 17.83
CA LYS A 119 -7.08 -13.94 16.99
C LYS A 119 -8.57 -14.22 16.78
N ASP A 120 -9.39 -13.18 16.92
CA ASP A 120 -10.78 -13.17 16.48
C ASP A 120 -10.84 -12.90 14.97
N TYR A 121 -11.09 -13.93 14.17
CA TYR A 121 -11.11 -13.85 12.72
C TYR A 121 -12.21 -12.95 12.16
N PHE A 122 -13.21 -12.58 12.92
CA PHE A 122 -14.16 -11.54 12.52
C PHE A 122 -13.49 -10.16 12.43
N TYR A 123 -12.61 -9.83 13.40
CA TYR A 123 -11.86 -8.57 13.39
C TYR A 123 -10.53 -8.67 12.62
N TYR A 124 -9.94 -9.84 12.57
CA TYR A 124 -8.75 -10.17 11.77
C TYR A 124 -9.13 -10.65 10.35
N ASP A 125 -10.06 -9.93 9.72
CA ASP A 125 -10.72 -10.29 8.47
C ASP A 125 -9.84 -10.32 7.22
N THR A 126 -8.74 -9.59 7.24
CA THR A 126 -7.82 -9.45 6.11
C THR A 126 -6.38 -9.55 6.63
N PRO A 127 -5.85 -10.78 6.84
CA PRO A 127 -4.54 -11.02 7.49
C PRO A 127 -3.39 -10.17 6.95
N LYS A 128 -3.32 -9.98 5.64
CA LYS A 128 -2.31 -9.14 4.98
C LYS A 128 -2.22 -7.73 5.57
N MET A 129 -3.34 -7.12 5.97
CA MET A 129 -3.34 -5.75 6.50
C MET A 129 -2.76 -5.63 7.92
N PHE A 130 -2.62 -6.75 8.61
CA PHE A 130 -2.09 -6.82 9.98
C PHE A 130 -0.63 -7.28 10.04
N MET A 131 -0.09 -7.81 8.95
CA MET A 131 1.26 -8.34 8.95
C MET A 131 2.33 -7.24 9.14
N PRO A 132 3.53 -7.59 9.63
CA PRO A 132 4.66 -6.69 9.75
C PRO A 132 5.00 -6.01 8.42
N GLN A 133 5.42 -4.74 8.46
CA GLN A 133 5.70 -3.96 7.24
C GLN A 133 6.83 -4.58 6.41
N VAL A 134 7.80 -5.21 7.06
CA VAL A 134 8.90 -5.90 6.38
C VAL A 134 8.42 -7.04 5.48
N GLU A 135 7.34 -7.73 5.84
CA GLU A 135 6.79 -8.83 5.04
C GLU A 135 6.18 -8.37 3.72
N TRP A 136 5.83 -7.08 3.61
CA TRP A 136 5.39 -6.48 2.35
C TRP A 136 6.52 -6.33 1.34
N LEU A 137 7.76 -6.22 1.85
CA LEU A 137 8.94 -5.83 1.08
C LEU A 137 9.81 -7.02 0.67
N LYS A 138 9.59 -8.19 1.27
CA LYS A 138 10.35 -9.40 0.97
C LYS A 138 9.94 -10.02 -0.36
N ASP A 139 10.94 -10.49 -1.10
CA ASP A 139 10.78 -11.32 -2.29
C ASP A 139 10.48 -12.81 -1.95
N ASN A 140 10.46 -13.67 -2.94
CA ASN A 140 10.24 -15.11 -2.77
C ASN A 140 11.35 -15.83 -1.99
N ASN A 141 12.55 -15.25 -1.93
CA ASN A 141 13.71 -15.75 -1.19
C ASN A 141 13.86 -15.11 0.20
N ASN A 142 12.84 -14.37 0.68
CA ASN A 142 12.87 -13.58 1.90
C ASN A 142 13.91 -12.44 1.92
N GLN A 143 14.40 -12.00 0.75
CA GLN A 143 15.36 -10.91 0.62
C GLN A 143 14.63 -9.56 0.41
N LEU A 144 15.28 -8.49 0.82
CA LEU A 144 14.80 -7.12 0.67
C LEU A 144 15.50 -6.45 -0.52
N TYR A 145 14.90 -6.52 -1.71
CA TYR A 145 15.40 -5.85 -2.91
C TYR A 145 14.57 -4.57 -3.18
N ILE A 146 14.64 -3.63 -2.24
CA ILE A 146 13.95 -2.35 -2.32
C ILE A 146 14.99 -1.24 -2.39
N ASP A 147 14.92 -0.41 -3.42
CA ASP A 147 15.90 0.64 -3.67
C ASP A 147 15.74 1.84 -2.73
N PHE A 148 14.48 2.13 -2.30
CA PHE A 148 14.23 3.23 -1.38
C PHE A 148 13.07 2.92 -0.41
N ILE A 149 13.29 3.19 0.87
CA ILE A 149 12.27 3.09 1.92
C ILE A 149 12.11 4.45 2.60
N GLY A 150 11.06 5.18 2.20
CA GLY A 150 10.67 6.44 2.84
C GLY A 150 9.89 6.22 4.14
N ARG A 151 9.90 7.23 5.00
CA ARG A 151 9.18 7.23 6.28
C ARG A 151 7.98 8.16 6.23
N PHE A 152 6.84 7.69 6.70
CA PHE A 152 5.62 8.50 6.82
C PHE A 152 5.86 9.78 7.63
N GLU A 153 6.67 9.68 8.68
CA GLU A 153 7.00 10.78 9.58
C GLU A 153 7.83 11.88 8.90
N ARG A 154 8.45 11.58 7.76
CA ARG A 154 9.23 12.52 6.94
C ARG A 154 8.73 12.54 5.50
N MET A 155 7.45 12.29 5.29
CA MET A 155 6.85 12.05 3.97
C MET A 155 7.24 13.09 2.92
N HIS A 156 7.21 14.39 3.28
CA HIS A 156 7.52 15.47 2.33
C HIS A 156 8.99 15.45 1.87
N ILE A 157 9.93 15.12 2.76
CA ILE A 157 11.36 15.03 2.44
C ILE A 157 11.61 13.78 1.60
N ASP A 158 11.15 12.64 2.10
CA ASP A 158 11.43 11.34 1.49
C ASP A 158 10.69 11.19 0.13
N PHE A 159 9.52 11.82 -0.04
CA PHE A 159 8.84 11.84 -1.32
C PHE A 159 9.54 12.71 -2.37
N ASN A 160 10.17 13.83 -1.96
CA ASN A 160 10.99 14.62 -2.89
C ASN A 160 12.19 13.83 -3.43
N ILE A 161 12.79 12.95 -2.61
CA ILE A 161 13.84 12.03 -3.07
C ILE A 161 13.28 11.09 -4.14
N VAL A 162 12.11 10.49 -3.91
CA VAL A 162 11.44 9.65 -4.91
C VAL A 162 11.19 10.44 -6.19
N CYS A 163 10.63 11.66 -6.11
CA CYS A 163 10.41 12.50 -7.28
C CYS A 163 11.70 12.77 -8.07
N SER A 164 12.79 13.05 -7.39
CA SER A 164 14.10 13.27 -8.05
C SER A 164 14.62 12.03 -8.76
N MET A 165 14.33 10.83 -8.26
CA MET A 165 14.69 9.56 -8.92
C MET A 165 13.82 9.29 -10.15
N LEU A 166 12.55 9.67 -10.09
CA LEU A 166 11.59 9.43 -11.16
C LEU A 166 11.70 10.46 -12.31
N GLY A 167 12.15 11.69 -12.05
CA GLY A 167 12.26 12.80 -13.02
C GLY A 167 11.09 13.73 -12.90
#